data_53d0a755ce43e95fe96bbed28ff775a8
#
_entry.id   53d0a755ce43e95fe96bbed28ff775a8
#
_cell.length_a   1.000
_cell.length_b   1.000
_cell.length_c   1.000
_cell.angle_alpha   90.00
_cell.angle_beta   90.00
_cell.angle_gamma   90.00
#
_symmetry.space_group_name_H-M   'P 1'
#
loop_
_entity.id
_entity.type
_entity.pdbx_description
1 polymer ?
#
loop_
_entity_poly.entity_id
_entity_poly.type
_entity_poly.pdbx_seq_one_letter_code
_entity_poly.pdbx_strand_id
1 'polypeptide(L)'
;MDTARIAALLEPFLEQPLSPPQLDQISTYIDLLLRWNAGINLTAVRDPEQIVPRHFGESFFLARHLFPASSRPCHPERSQAKSEANGLAKSKEPYLAGAPLIAQVAMSGIPPHPRVLDLGSGAGFPALPLKIWSPNICLTLIESNHKKAAFLREVARVLTLTDVNVITERAETLVRQGPPQAEVVTLRAVERFDTILPLAIKFLATAARLALLIGSSQSHALPDLAPAVLWRRPISIPQSHSGVLVIGCLERSG
;
A
#
# COMPACT_ATOMS: atom_id res chain seq x y z
N MET A 1 19.55 -0.99 -11.44
CA MET A 1 20.14 -1.61 -10.23
C MET A 1 19.94 -3.12 -10.30
N ASP A 2 20.92 -3.93 -9.85
CA ASP A 2 20.80 -5.40 -9.87
C ASP A 2 19.68 -5.91 -8.97
N THR A 3 18.91 -6.90 -9.46
CA THR A 3 17.74 -7.46 -8.75
C THR A 3 18.10 -8.23 -7.50
N ALA A 4 19.26 -8.91 -7.47
CA ALA A 4 19.75 -9.60 -6.27
C ALA A 4 20.07 -8.59 -5.15
N ARG A 5 20.64 -7.44 -5.51
CA ARG A 5 20.89 -6.36 -4.54
C ARG A 5 19.59 -5.73 -4.03
N ILE A 6 18.60 -5.52 -4.92
CA ILE A 6 17.26 -5.05 -4.52
C ILE A 6 16.63 -6.03 -3.52
N ALA A 7 16.67 -7.33 -3.80
CA ALA A 7 16.12 -8.36 -2.92
C ALA A 7 16.76 -8.33 -1.53
N ALA A 8 18.10 -8.25 -1.47
CA ALA A 8 18.83 -8.18 -0.20
C ALA A 8 18.47 -6.94 0.64
N LEU A 9 18.30 -5.78 0.00
CA LEU A 9 17.92 -4.54 0.69
C LEU A 9 16.47 -4.55 1.19
N LEU A 10 15.60 -5.33 0.55
CA LEU A 10 14.18 -5.43 0.93
C LEU A 10 13.91 -6.50 1.99
N GLU A 11 14.83 -7.43 2.23
CA GLU A 11 14.64 -8.54 3.18
C GLU A 11 14.09 -8.11 4.55
N PRO A 12 14.58 -7.05 5.21
CA PRO A 12 14.08 -6.63 6.53
C PRO A 12 12.61 -6.20 6.55
N PHE A 13 12.03 -5.88 5.40
CA PHE A 13 10.67 -5.36 5.26
C PHE A 13 9.65 -6.44 4.85
N LEU A 14 10.12 -7.60 4.46
CA LEU A 14 9.33 -8.67 3.85
C LEU A 14 9.22 -9.88 4.78
N GLU A 15 8.11 -10.63 4.68
CA GLU A 15 7.96 -11.96 5.30
C GLU A 15 8.28 -13.08 4.31
N GLN A 16 8.17 -12.80 3.03
CA GLN A 16 8.47 -13.72 1.94
C GLN A 16 9.17 -12.95 0.82
N PRO A 17 10.09 -13.59 0.08
CA PRO A 17 10.78 -12.95 -1.02
C PRO A 17 9.81 -12.53 -2.13
N LEU A 18 10.15 -11.46 -2.82
CA LEU A 18 9.45 -11.03 -4.03
C LEU A 18 9.78 -11.98 -5.19
N SER A 19 8.83 -12.13 -6.11
CA SER A 19 9.04 -12.88 -7.35
C SER A 19 10.00 -12.14 -8.30
N PRO A 20 10.70 -12.86 -9.20
CA PRO A 20 11.55 -12.22 -10.19
C PRO A 20 10.87 -11.11 -11.00
N PRO A 21 9.62 -11.27 -11.50
CA PRO A 21 8.92 -10.18 -12.19
C PRO A 21 8.71 -8.94 -11.33
N GLN A 22 8.45 -9.08 -10.03
CA GLN A 22 8.31 -7.94 -9.12
C GLN A 22 9.65 -7.21 -8.93
N LEU A 23 10.75 -7.95 -8.82
CA LEU A 23 12.11 -7.38 -8.72
C LEU A 23 12.49 -6.63 -10.00
N ASP A 24 12.15 -7.15 -11.17
CA ASP A 24 12.36 -6.49 -12.47
C ASP A 24 11.54 -5.19 -12.58
N GLN A 25 10.28 -5.21 -12.12
CA GLN A 25 9.45 -4.01 -12.05
C GLN A 25 10.06 -2.95 -11.13
N ILE A 26 10.60 -3.33 -9.97
CA ILE A 26 11.26 -2.41 -9.04
C ILE A 26 12.51 -1.81 -9.68
N SER A 27 13.37 -2.63 -10.30
CA SER A 27 14.57 -2.16 -10.99
C SER A 27 14.22 -1.13 -12.07
N THR A 28 13.23 -1.43 -12.90
CA THR A 28 12.72 -0.52 -13.94
C THR A 28 12.15 0.77 -13.34
N TYR A 29 11.43 0.67 -12.22
CA TYR A 29 10.87 1.83 -11.54
C TYR A 29 11.97 2.75 -10.99
N ILE A 30 13.03 2.20 -10.41
CA ILE A 30 14.18 2.96 -9.92
C ILE A 30 14.82 3.75 -11.07
N ASP A 31 15.04 3.12 -12.23
CA ASP A 31 15.62 3.76 -13.41
C ASP A 31 14.73 4.91 -13.93
N LEU A 32 13.42 4.71 -13.97
CA LEU A 32 12.45 5.76 -14.29
C LEU A 32 12.51 6.92 -13.28
N LEU A 33 12.48 6.58 -11.98
CA LEU A 33 12.50 7.56 -10.91
C LEU A 33 13.75 8.45 -10.98
N LEU A 34 14.93 7.87 -11.15
CA LEU A 34 16.18 8.60 -11.25
C LEU A 34 16.22 9.51 -12.48
N ARG A 35 15.75 9.02 -13.63
CA ARG A 35 15.68 9.78 -14.87
C ARG A 35 14.76 11.00 -14.75
N TRP A 36 13.56 10.81 -14.23
CA TRP A 36 12.61 11.89 -14.06
C TRP A 36 13.01 12.86 -12.94
N ASN A 37 13.62 12.35 -11.86
CA ASN A 37 14.06 13.16 -10.73
C ASN A 37 15.18 14.15 -11.11
N ALA A 38 15.86 13.93 -12.23
CA ALA A 38 16.82 14.90 -12.80
C ALA A 38 16.13 16.17 -13.31
N GLY A 39 14.88 16.08 -13.77
CA GLY A 39 14.11 17.20 -14.32
C GLY A 39 13.02 17.76 -13.41
N ILE A 40 12.49 16.96 -12.51
CA ILE A 40 11.44 17.35 -11.56
C ILE A 40 11.74 16.77 -10.18
N ASN A 41 11.43 17.51 -9.13
CA ASN A 41 11.69 17.08 -7.75
C ASN A 41 10.63 16.05 -7.32
N LEU A 42 10.89 14.74 -7.59
CA LEU A 42 10.05 13.63 -7.16
C LEU A 42 10.39 13.19 -5.74
N THR A 43 11.69 13.08 -5.45
CA THR A 43 12.22 12.71 -4.13
C THR A 43 13.56 13.38 -3.88
N ALA A 44 13.83 13.66 -2.60
CA ALA A 44 15.14 14.14 -2.16
C ALA A 44 16.21 13.02 -2.14
N VAL A 45 15.78 11.76 -2.05
CA VAL A 45 16.68 10.59 -2.04
C VAL A 45 17.08 10.27 -3.48
N ARG A 46 18.38 10.28 -3.77
CA ARG A 46 18.93 10.10 -5.12
C ARG A 46 19.80 8.85 -5.26
N ASP A 47 20.25 8.30 -4.15
CA ASP A 47 21.05 7.09 -4.11
C ASP A 47 20.13 5.86 -4.19
N PRO A 48 20.27 4.97 -5.20
CA PRO A 48 19.49 3.74 -5.32
C PRO A 48 19.55 2.85 -4.08
N GLU A 49 20.70 2.78 -3.40
CA GLU A 49 20.89 2.02 -2.16
C GLU A 49 19.98 2.54 -1.02
N GLN A 50 19.63 3.82 -1.04
CA GLN A 50 18.72 4.43 -0.08
C GLN A 50 17.26 4.46 -0.59
N ILE A 51 17.06 4.55 -1.91
CA ILE A 51 15.71 4.52 -2.52
C ILE A 51 15.01 3.20 -2.19
N VAL A 52 15.73 2.06 -2.28
CA VAL A 52 15.15 0.74 -2.06
C VAL A 52 14.58 0.58 -0.65
N PRO A 53 15.34 0.71 0.44
CA PRO A 53 14.78 0.54 1.78
C PRO A 53 13.76 1.63 2.13
N ARG A 54 14.08 2.91 1.83
CA ARG A 54 13.26 4.03 2.26
C ARG A 54 11.95 4.20 1.50
N HIS A 55 11.91 3.87 0.22
CA HIS A 55 10.69 4.02 -0.57
C HIS A 55 9.98 2.70 -0.80
N PHE A 56 10.68 1.71 -1.36
CA PHE A 56 10.08 0.40 -1.62
C PHE A 56 9.91 -0.41 -0.34
N GLY A 57 10.93 -0.45 0.54
CA GLY A 57 10.88 -1.20 1.80
C GLY A 57 9.74 -0.74 2.70
N GLU A 58 9.62 0.57 2.98
CA GLU A 58 8.51 1.11 3.77
C GLU A 58 7.15 0.82 3.11
N SER A 59 7.06 0.89 1.78
CA SER A 59 5.82 0.60 1.05
C SER A 59 5.44 -0.88 1.11
N PHE A 60 6.39 -1.80 0.99
CA PHE A 60 6.13 -3.24 1.12
C PHE A 60 5.85 -3.64 2.57
N PHE A 61 6.48 -2.97 3.53
CA PHE A 61 6.12 -3.12 4.94
C PHE A 61 4.65 -2.77 5.18
N LEU A 62 4.16 -1.68 4.60
CA LEU A 62 2.74 -1.34 4.60
C LEU A 62 1.91 -2.41 3.88
N ALA A 63 2.34 -2.83 2.69
CA ALA A 63 1.61 -3.77 1.84
C ALA A 63 1.33 -5.10 2.55
N ARG A 64 2.30 -5.68 3.24
CA ARG A 64 2.12 -6.94 3.98
C ARG A 64 1.10 -6.84 5.13
N HIS A 65 0.97 -5.65 5.74
CA HIS A 65 -0.02 -5.41 6.80
C HIS A 65 -1.44 -5.16 6.27
N LEU A 66 -1.57 -4.66 5.04
CA LEU A 66 -2.85 -4.46 4.37
C LEU A 66 -3.32 -5.69 3.61
N PHE A 67 -2.39 -6.37 2.94
CA PHE A 67 -2.63 -7.48 2.01
C PHE A 67 -1.68 -8.65 2.32
N PRO A 68 -1.89 -9.39 3.43
CA PRO A 68 -1.02 -10.50 3.81
C PRO A 68 -1.01 -11.61 2.75
N ALA A 69 0.11 -12.31 2.62
CA ALA A 69 0.30 -13.34 1.58
C ALA A 69 -0.71 -14.50 1.66
N SER A 70 -1.22 -14.79 2.86
CA SER A 70 -2.26 -15.80 3.09
C SER A 70 -3.61 -15.48 2.45
N SER A 71 -3.84 -14.23 2.05
CA SER A 71 -5.06 -13.79 1.35
C SER A 71 -4.91 -13.78 -0.17
N ARG A 72 -3.74 -14.15 -0.72
CA ARG A 72 -3.55 -14.26 -2.17
C ARG A 72 -4.18 -15.56 -2.65
N PRO A 73 -5.10 -15.54 -3.63
CA PRO A 73 -5.54 -16.75 -4.27
C PRO A 73 -4.32 -17.41 -4.93
N CYS A 74 -4.03 -18.66 -4.55
CA CYS A 74 -3.10 -19.48 -5.31
C CYS A 74 -3.64 -19.58 -6.73
N HIS A 75 -2.94 -19.02 -7.72
CA HIS A 75 -3.17 -19.39 -9.11
C HIS A 75 -2.80 -20.87 -9.22
N PRO A 76 -3.75 -21.76 -9.55
CA PRO A 76 -3.39 -23.13 -9.86
C PRO A 76 -2.56 -23.11 -11.15
N GLU A 77 -1.28 -23.39 -11.07
CA GLU A 77 -0.56 -23.91 -12.22
C GLU A 77 -1.33 -25.13 -12.73
N ARG A 78 -1.64 -25.12 -14.01
CA ARG A 78 -2.35 -26.15 -14.73
C ARG A 78 -1.49 -27.41 -14.78
N SER A 79 -1.41 -28.15 -13.67
CA SER A 79 -0.90 -29.53 -13.69
C SER A 79 -2.09 -30.46 -13.87
N GLN A 80 -2.17 -31.03 -15.08
CA GLN A 80 -2.98 -32.21 -15.35
C GLN A 80 -2.50 -33.36 -14.47
N ALA A 81 -3.30 -33.75 -13.49
CA ALA A 81 -3.17 -35.03 -12.84
C ALA A 81 -4.57 -35.59 -12.59
N LYS A 82 -4.71 -36.85 -13.04
CA LYS A 82 -5.90 -37.65 -13.15
C LYS A 82 -6.61 -37.89 -11.80
N SER A 83 -7.92 -38.02 -11.90
CA SER A 83 -8.84 -38.50 -10.87
C SER A 83 -8.44 -39.83 -10.27
N GLU A 84 -8.56 -39.94 -8.95
CA GLU A 84 -9.06 -41.17 -8.30
C GLU A 84 -9.84 -40.78 -7.04
N ALA A 85 -11.07 -41.30 -6.99
CA ALA A 85 -12.00 -41.15 -5.89
C ALA A 85 -11.60 -42.10 -4.75
N ASN A 86 -11.72 -41.64 -3.51
CA ASN A 86 -12.40 -42.40 -2.47
C ASN A 86 -12.44 -41.71 -1.09
N GLY A 87 -13.57 -41.79 -0.43
CA GLY A 87 -13.64 -42.06 1.00
C GLY A 87 -14.00 -40.88 1.93
N LEU A 88 -15.23 -40.89 2.40
CA LEU A 88 -15.76 -40.16 3.56
C LEU A 88 -14.83 -40.17 4.76
N ALA A 89 -14.64 -39.02 5.39
CA ALA A 89 -14.56 -38.91 6.83
C ALA A 89 -14.96 -37.51 7.29
N LYS A 90 -16.05 -37.43 8.04
CA LYS A 90 -16.42 -36.30 8.89
C LYS A 90 -15.36 -36.14 9.98
N SER A 91 -14.64 -35.04 10.05
CA SER A 91 -13.90 -34.65 11.24
C SER A 91 -14.14 -33.18 11.55
N LYS A 92 -14.49 -32.96 12.79
CA LYS A 92 -14.79 -31.72 13.50
C LYS A 92 -13.67 -30.70 13.25
N GLU A 93 -14.07 -29.45 13.00
CA GLU A 93 -13.15 -28.33 12.94
C GLU A 93 -12.36 -28.19 14.26
N PRO A 94 -11.03 -28.13 14.20
CA PRO A 94 -10.29 -27.62 15.35
C PRO A 94 -10.23 -26.08 15.22
N TYR A 95 -10.83 -25.44 16.20
CA TYR A 95 -10.63 -24.04 16.57
C TYR A 95 -9.15 -23.66 16.45
N LEU A 96 -8.78 -22.80 15.50
CA LEU A 96 -7.43 -22.23 15.40
C LEU A 96 -7.23 -21.23 16.53
N ALA A 97 -6.96 -21.74 17.73
CA ALA A 97 -6.39 -20.96 18.81
C ALA A 97 -4.93 -20.67 18.46
N GLY A 98 -4.59 -19.41 18.15
CA GLY A 98 -3.21 -18.95 18.07
C GLY A 98 -2.83 -18.01 16.93
N ALA A 99 -3.71 -17.67 15.99
CA ALA A 99 -3.42 -16.59 15.07
C ALA A 99 -3.48 -15.23 15.82
N PRO A 100 -2.48 -14.34 15.66
CA PRO A 100 -2.54 -13.02 16.28
C PRO A 100 -3.85 -12.33 15.89
N LEU A 101 -4.53 -11.69 16.85
CA LEU A 101 -5.79 -10.96 16.66
C LEU A 101 -5.72 -9.97 15.46
N ILE A 102 -4.51 -9.50 15.14
CA ILE A 102 -4.17 -8.66 14.00
C ILE A 102 -4.47 -9.33 12.65
N ALA A 103 -4.23 -10.64 12.51
CA ALA A 103 -4.49 -11.37 11.27
C ALA A 103 -6.00 -11.59 11.05
N GLN A 104 -6.75 -11.89 12.11
CA GLN A 104 -8.20 -12.15 12.01
C GLN A 104 -9.01 -10.88 11.67
N VAL A 105 -8.65 -9.73 12.22
CA VAL A 105 -9.31 -8.45 11.88
C VAL A 105 -8.83 -7.90 10.54
N ALA A 106 -7.61 -8.28 10.08
CA ALA A 106 -7.11 -7.88 8.77
C ALA A 106 -7.87 -8.54 7.61
N MET A 107 -8.44 -9.74 7.80
CA MET A 107 -9.05 -10.53 6.71
C MET A 107 -10.56 -10.31 6.54
N SER A 108 -11.27 -9.77 7.55
CA SER A 108 -12.71 -9.54 7.44
C SER A 108 -13.00 -8.19 6.80
N GLY A 109 -13.45 -8.18 5.55
CA GLY A 109 -14.06 -7.01 4.91
C GLY A 109 -13.32 -6.35 3.74
N ILE A 110 -12.16 -6.84 3.30
CA ILE A 110 -11.56 -6.38 2.04
C ILE A 110 -12.12 -7.23 0.89
N PRO A 111 -12.76 -6.61 -0.13
CA PRO A 111 -13.24 -7.32 -1.31
C PRO A 111 -12.06 -7.91 -2.12
N PRO A 112 -12.31 -8.88 -3.03
CA PRO A 112 -11.27 -9.51 -3.85
C PRO A 112 -10.52 -8.50 -4.74
N HIS A 113 -11.13 -7.36 -5.06
CA HIS A 113 -10.53 -6.25 -5.82
C HIS A 113 -10.71 -4.94 -5.02
N PRO A 114 -9.93 -4.73 -3.97
CA PRO A 114 -10.11 -3.56 -3.13
C PRO A 114 -9.68 -2.28 -3.86
N ARG A 115 -10.48 -1.23 -3.70
CA ARG A 115 -10.13 0.11 -4.15
C ARG A 115 -9.17 0.73 -3.16
N VAL A 116 -7.99 1.06 -3.65
CA VAL A 116 -6.94 1.75 -2.88
C VAL A 116 -6.80 3.16 -3.43
N LEU A 117 -6.78 4.15 -2.57
CA LEU A 117 -6.62 5.54 -2.95
C LEU A 117 -5.43 6.13 -2.20
N ASP A 118 -4.54 6.78 -2.92
CA ASP A 118 -3.36 7.44 -2.37
C ASP A 118 -3.45 8.95 -2.56
N LEU A 119 -3.35 9.69 -1.47
CA LEU A 119 -3.45 11.14 -1.48
C LEU A 119 -2.08 11.80 -1.49
N GLY A 120 -1.85 12.67 -2.48
CA GLY A 120 -0.57 13.35 -2.65
C GLY A 120 0.51 12.38 -3.10
N SER A 121 0.21 11.59 -4.11
CA SER A 121 1.02 10.41 -4.51
C SER A 121 2.46 10.73 -4.88
N GLY A 122 2.78 11.94 -5.30
CA GLY A 122 4.13 12.40 -5.55
C GLY A 122 4.91 11.52 -6.51
N ALA A 123 5.91 10.83 -5.99
CA ALA A 123 6.69 9.84 -6.72
C ALA A 123 6.04 8.43 -6.74
N GLY A 124 4.76 8.29 -6.32
CA GLY A 124 4.01 7.03 -6.36
C GLY A 124 4.19 6.11 -5.14
N PHE A 125 4.75 6.62 -4.05
CA PHE A 125 4.95 5.85 -2.81
C PHE A 125 3.96 6.24 -1.72
N PRO A 126 3.25 5.30 -1.10
CA PRO A 126 3.48 3.84 -1.17
C PRO A 126 2.69 3.12 -2.28
N ALA A 127 1.85 3.78 -3.03
CA ALA A 127 0.77 3.20 -3.81
C ALA A 127 1.20 2.30 -4.97
N LEU A 128 2.16 2.71 -5.79
CA LEU A 128 2.62 1.87 -6.91
C LEU A 128 3.34 0.60 -6.44
N PRO A 129 4.20 0.62 -5.39
CA PRO A 129 4.67 -0.63 -4.78
C PRO A 129 3.56 -1.51 -4.21
N LEU A 130 2.47 -0.94 -3.64
CA LEU A 130 1.30 -1.72 -3.24
C LEU A 130 0.68 -2.46 -4.44
N LYS A 131 0.61 -1.81 -5.59
CA LYS A 131 0.11 -2.41 -6.83
C LYS A 131 1.02 -3.52 -7.36
N ILE A 132 2.35 -3.36 -7.24
CA ILE A 132 3.32 -4.41 -7.55
C ILE A 132 3.16 -5.60 -6.58
N TRP A 133 2.92 -5.32 -5.29
CA TRP A 133 2.69 -6.35 -4.28
C TRP A 133 1.38 -7.10 -4.47
N SER A 134 0.30 -6.39 -4.73
CA SER A 134 -1.07 -6.91 -4.87
C SER A 134 -1.68 -6.46 -6.20
N PRO A 135 -1.44 -7.19 -7.30
CA PRO A 135 -1.88 -6.77 -8.64
C PRO A 135 -3.40 -6.61 -8.81
N ASN A 136 -4.20 -7.23 -7.94
CA ASN A 136 -5.66 -7.21 -8.01
C ASN A 136 -6.31 -5.95 -7.42
N ILE A 137 -5.56 -5.04 -6.80
CA ILE A 137 -6.14 -3.79 -6.28
C ILE A 137 -6.53 -2.85 -7.43
N CYS A 138 -7.64 -2.12 -7.26
CA CYS A 138 -7.98 -0.98 -8.12
C CYS A 138 -7.38 0.27 -7.50
N LEU A 139 -6.34 0.83 -8.11
CA LEU A 139 -5.55 1.92 -7.55
C LEU A 139 -5.94 3.27 -8.12
N THR A 140 -6.26 4.24 -7.25
CA THR A 140 -6.43 5.64 -7.63
C THR A 140 -5.34 6.49 -6.96
N LEU A 141 -4.59 7.23 -7.77
CA LEU A 141 -3.54 8.15 -7.37
C LEU A 141 -4.04 9.58 -7.51
N ILE A 142 -4.06 10.36 -6.43
CA ILE A 142 -4.43 11.78 -6.46
C ILE A 142 -3.15 12.62 -6.32
N GLU A 143 -2.84 13.38 -7.36
CA GLU A 143 -1.65 14.22 -7.42
C GLU A 143 -1.97 15.52 -8.16
N SER A 144 -1.83 16.66 -7.48
CA SER A 144 -2.18 17.97 -8.05
C SER A 144 -1.14 18.52 -9.04
N ASN A 145 0.11 18.08 -8.96
CA ASN A 145 1.17 18.53 -9.86
C ASN A 145 1.14 17.74 -11.16
N HIS A 146 0.88 18.43 -12.28
CA HIS A 146 0.79 17.83 -13.62
C HIS A 146 2.04 17.03 -14.03
N LYS A 147 3.25 17.51 -13.68
CA LYS A 147 4.50 16.82 -14.04
C LYS A 147 4.65 15.52 -13.24
N LYS A 148 4.31 15.54 -11.93
CA LYS A 148 4.30 14.34 -11.09
C LYS A 148 3.21 13.35 -11.54
N ALA A 149 2.02 13.83 -11.89
CA ALA A 149 0.95 12.99 -12.44
C ALA A 149 1.34 12.34 -13.78
N ALA A 150 2.08 13.06 -14.65
CA ALA A 150 2.63 12.48 -15.88
C ALA A 150 3.64 11.36 -15.59
N PHE A 151 4.51 11.55 -14.59
CA PHE A 151 5.44 10.52 -14.14
C PHE A 151 4.68 9.27 -13.64
N LEU A 152 3.64 9.43 -12.82
CA LEU A 152 2.84 8.30 -12.32
C LEU A 152 2.21 7.49 -13.45
N ARG A 153 1.67 8.16 -14.47
CA ARG A 153 1.12 7.50 -15.67
C ARG A 153 2.21 6.76 -16.46
N GLU A 154 3.40 7.35 -16.58
CA GLU A 154 4.52 6.72 -17.26
C GLU A 154 4.99 5.47 -16.53
N VAL A 155 5.10 5.50 -15.19
CA VAL A 155 5.44 4.31 -14.40
C VAL A 155 4.38 3.23 -14.59
N ALA A 156 3.10 3.55 -14.46
CA ALA A 156 2.01 2.58 -14.64
C ALA A 156 2.04 1.94 -16.03
N ARG A 157 2.30 2.73 -17.09
CA ARG A 157 2.41 2.27 -18.47
C ARG A 157 3.61 1.34 -18.69
N VAL A 158 4.80 1.76 -18.24
CA VAL A 158 6.05 1.01 -18.47
C VAL A 158 6.06 -0.31 -17.69
N LEU A 159 5.54 -0.29 -16.45
CA LEU A 159 5.43 -1.50 -15.64
C LEU A 159 4.19 -2.35 -15.97
N THR A 160 3.41 -1.96 -16.99
CA THR A 160 2.17 -2.64 -17.41
C THR A 160 1.18 -2.88 -16.27
N LEU A 161 1.08 -1.91 -15.35
CA LEU A 161 0.14 -2.00 -14.23
C LEU A 161 -1.29 -1.68 -14.72
N THR A 162 -2.19 -2.65 -14.60
CA THR A 162 -3.61 -2.49 -14.91
C THR A 162 -4.38 -1.83 -13.77
N ASP A 163 -5.60 -1.33 -14.02
CA ASP A 163 -6.48 -0.77 -12.99
C ASP A 163 -5.82 0.33 -12.13
N VAL A 164 -5.01 1.16 -12.77
CA VAL A 164 -4.38 2.34 -12.17
C VAL A 164 -4.98 3.60 -12.78
N ASN A 165 -5.65 4.40 -11.95
CA ASN A 165 -6.21 5.69 -12.32
C ASN A 165 -5.39 6.82 -11.68
N VAL A 166 -5.02 7.84 -12.48
CA VAL A 166 -4.28 9.02 -11.99
C VAL A 166 -5.14 10.27 -12.17
N ILE A 167 -5.64 10.80 -11.07
CA ILE A 167 -6.44 12.02 -11.02
C ILE A 167 -5.51 13.20 -10.76
N THR A 168 -5.46 14.13 -11.71
CA THR A 168 -4.63 15.34 -11.61
C THR A 168 -5.47 16.49 -11.07
N GLU A 169 -5.75 16.45 -9.77
CA GLU A 169 -6.59 17.45 -9.08
C GLU A 169 -6.18 17.56 -7.61
N ARG A 170 -6.62 18.63 -6.95
CA ARG A 170 -6.48 18.79 -5.50
C ARG A 170 -7.53 17.99 -4.76
N ALA A 171 -7.14 17.41 -3.61
CA ALA A 171 -8.04 16.63 -2.77
C ALA A 171 -9.27 17.44 -2.32
N GLU A 172 -9.08 18.72 -1.99
CA GLU A 172 -10.15 19.65 -1.58
C GLU A 172 -11.21 19.84 -2.67
N THR A 173 -10.79 19.90 -3.93
CA THR A 173 -11.70 20.02 -5.08
C THR A 173 -12.52 18.75 -5.25
N LEU A 174 -11.90 17.59 -5.18
CA LEU A 174 -12.57 16.29 -5.28
C LEU A 174 -13.60 16.09 -4.15
N VAL A 175 -13.25 16.51 -2.93
CA VAL A 175 -14.20 16.44 -1.79
C VAL A 175 -15.46 17.26 -2.06
N ARG A 176 -15.35 18.43 -2.71
CA ARG A 176 -16.53 19.27 -3.05
C ARG A 176 -17.37 18.69 -4.19
N GLN A 177 -16.74 17.95 -5.10
CA GLN A 177 -17.40 17.37 -6.28
C GLN A 177 -18.01 15.98 -6.02
N GLY A 178 -17.77 15.37 -4.86
CA GLY A 178 -18.11 14.00 -4.53
C GLY A 178 -16.86 13.11 -4.65
N PRO A 179 -16.17 12.86 -3.54
CA PRO A 179 -14.91 12.13 -3.56
C PRO A 179 -15.10 10.66 -3.95
N PRO A 180 -14.19 10.06 -4.75
CA PRO A 180 -14.19 8.63 -4.96
C PRO A 180 -13.97 7.92 -3.61
N GLN A 181 -14.77 6.88 -3.33
CA GLN A 181 -14.70 6.13 -2.08
C GLN A 181 -13.80 4.91 -2.26
N ALA A 182 -12.95 4.63 -1.26
CA ALA A 182 -12.00 3.52 -1.29
C ALA A 182 -12.03 2.71 0.03
N GLU A 183 -11.76 1.43 -0.05
CA GLU A 183 -11.60 0.53 1.09
C GLU A 183 -10.29 0.75 1.84
N VAL A 184 -9.29 1.32 1.14
CA VAL A 184 -8.01 1.70 1.75
C VAL A 184 -7.62 3.09 1.23
N VAL A 185 -7.30 4.00 2.14
CA VAL A 185 -6.69 5.29 1.81
C VAL A 185 -5.30 5.34 2.41
N THR A 186 -4.31 5.74 1.62
CA THR A 186 -2.92 5.85 2.05
C THR A 186 -2.44 7.30 2.09
N LEU A 187 -1.61 7.61 3.09
CA LEU A 187 -0.89 8.88 3.22
C LEU A 187 0.57 8.61 3.59
N ARG A 188 1.49 9.30 2.93
CA ARG A 188 2.91 9.27 3.26
C ARG A 188 3.56 10.64 3.08
N ALA A 189 4.39 11.03 4.06
CA ALA A 189 5.23 12.24 4.01
C ALA A 189 4.46 13.51 3.57
N VAL A 190 3.26 13.72 4.11
CA VAL A 190 2.39 14.83 3.72
C VAL A 190 2.75 16.06 4.55
N GLU A 191 3.05 17.17 3.86
CA GLU A 191 3.11 18.48 4.51
C GLU A 191 1.71 18.87 5.00
N ARG A 192 1.61 19.61 6.10
CA ARG A 192 0.35 20.01 6.73
C ARG A 192 -0.59 18.83 7.04
N PHE A 193 -0.03 17.88 7.78
CA PHE A 193 -0.71 16.64 8.16
C PHE A 193 -2.07 16.87 8.84
N ASP A 194 -2.18 17.89 9.68
CA ASP A 194 -3.40 18.36 10.35
C ASP A 194 -4.54 18.73 9.38
N THR A 195 -4.20 19.24 8.22
CA THR A 195 -5.16 19.63 7.17
C THR A 195 -5.54 18.44 6.28
N ILE A 196 -4.57 17.59 5.93
CA ILE A 196 -4.78 16.49 4.97
C ILE A 196 -5.48 15.29 5.60
N LEU A 197 -5.22 15.00 6.88
CA LEU A 197 -5.83 13.85 7.55
C LEU A 197 -7.38 13.92 7.58
N PRO A 198 -8.03 15.03 7.95
CA PRO A 198 -9.48 15.16 7.86
C PRO A 198 -10.04 15.05 6.44
N LEU A 199 -9.26 15.48 5.42
CA LEU A 199 -9.65 15.29 4.03
C LEU A 199 -9.58 13.82 3.62
N ALA A 200 -8.53 13.09 4.04
CA ALA A 200 -8.36 11.69 3.72
C ALA A 200 -9.52 10.81 4.20
N ILE A 201 -10.07 11.13 5.37
CA ILE A 201 -11.23 10.43 5.95
C ILE A 201 -12.46 10.52 5.01
N LYS A 202 -12.62 11.61 4.27
CA LYS A 202 -13.75 11.80 3.35
C LYS A 202 -13.69 10.90 2.12
N PHE A 203 -12.56 10.27 1.83
CA PHE A 203 -12.39 9.30 0.77
C PHE A 203 -12.57 7.85 1.23
N LEU A 204 -12.79 7.61 2.54
CA LEU A 204 -12.99 6.28 3.07
C LEU A 204 -14.42 5.79 2.81
N ALA A 205 -14.55 4.60 2.28
CA ALA A 205 -15.80 3.86 2.22
C ALA A 205 -16.20 3.37 3.63
N THR A 206 -17.41 2.83 3.77
CA THR A 206 -17.85 2.20 5.02
C THR A 206 -16.93 1.04 5.40
N ALA A 207 -16.50 0.97 6.65
CA ALA A 207 -15.56 -0.04 7.18
C ALA A 207 -14.17 -0.04 6.49
N ALA A 208 -13.78 1.08 5.89
CA ALA A 208 -12.49 1.24 5.24
C ALA A 208 -11.35 1.50 6.22
N ARG A 209 -10.12 1.41 5.69
CA ARG A 209 -8.89 1.60 6.45
C ARG A 209 -8.13 2.81 5.97
N LEU A 210 -7.61 3.57 6.92
CA LEU A 210 -6.65 4.63 6.68
C LEU A 210 -5.26 4.12 7.10
N ALA A 211 -4.30 4.15 6.19
CA ALA A 211 -2.96 3.63 6.41
C ALA A 211 -1.91 4.73 6.22
N LEU A 212 -1.19 5.01 7.28
CA LEU A 212 -0.30 6.16 7.40
C LEU A 212 1.15 5.71 7.58
N LEU A 213 2.05 6.21 6.73
CA LEU A 213 3.50 6.14 6.90
C LEU A 213 3.99 7.51 7.36
N ILE A 214 4.15 7.67 8.67
CA ILE A 214 4.39 8.97 9.33
C ILE A 214 5.51 8.89 10.37
N GLY A 215 5.94 10.04 10.89
CA GLY A 215 6.84 10.09 12.03
C GLY A 215 6.12 9.73 13.34
N SER A 216 6.86 9.16 14.30
CA SER A 216 6.31 8.79 15.62
C SER A 216 5.69 9.97 16.37
N SER A 217 6.26 11.17 16.24
CA SER A 217 5.68 12.39 16.83
C SER A 217 4.28 12.72 16.29
N GLN A 218 4.05 12.50 15.00
CA GLN A 218 2.73 12.72 14.37
C GLN A 218 1.69 11.71 14.84
N SER A 219 2.10 10.48 15.20
CA SER A 219 1.17 9.44 15.63
C SER A 219 0.45 9.77 16.94
N HIS A 220 1.06 10.58 17.81
CA HIS A 220 0.45 10.98 19.08
C HIS A 220 -0.73 11.95 18.89
N ALA A 221 -0.75 12.74 17.83
CA ALA A 221 -1.83 13.68 17.53
C ALA A 221 -3.05 13.05 16.83
N LEU A 222 -2.96 11.78 16.40
CA LEU A 222 -4.02 11.13 15.62
C LEU A 222 -5.38 11.07 16.33
N PRO A 223 -5.46 10.72 17.64
CA PRO A 223 -6.74 10.68 18.32
C PRO A 223 -7.46 12.05 18.35
N ASP A 224 -6.70 13.13 18.49
CA ASP A 224 -7.25 14.49 18.53
C ASP A 224 -7.65 15.01 17.14
N LEU A 225 -6.84 14.69 16.11
CA LEU A 225 -7.08 15.12 14.73
C LEU A 225 -8.19 14.32 14.02
N ALA A 226 -8.41 13.08 14.43
CA ALA A 226 -9.40 12.21 13.81
C ALA A 226 -10.04 11.27 14.86
N PRO A 227 -10.87 11.81 15.76
CA PRO A 227 -11.48 11.07 16.86
C PRO A 227 -12.49 10.00 16.42
N ALA A 228 -13.03 10.11 15.20
CA ALA A 228 -13.94 9.10 14.62
C ALA A 228 -13.20 7.86 14.05
N VAL A 229 -11.86 7.85 14.10
CA VAL A 229 -11.05 6.75 13.60
C VAL A 229 -10.50 5.94 14.77
N LEU A 230 -10.77 4.64 14.78
CA LEU A 230 -10.17 3.70 15.72
C LEU A 230 -8.73 3.41 15.29
N TRP A 231 -7.78 4.00 15.98
CA TRP A 231 -6.36 3.87 15.71
C TRP A 231 -5.77 2.62 16.35
N ARG A 232 -5.01 1.83 15.58
CA ARG A 232 -4.17 0.76 16.10
C ARG A 232 -2.88 1.31 16.65
N ARG A 233 -2.20 0.53 17.47
CA ARG A 233 -0.86 0.88 17.96
C ARG A 233 0.09 1.08 16.79
N PRO A 234 0.89 2.16 16.80
CA PRO A 234 1.93 2.37 15.79
C PRO A 234 2.90 1.18 15.74
N ILE A 235 3.30 0.81 14.53
CA ILE A 235 4.26 -0.27 14.27
C ILE A 235 5.53 0.39 13.74
N SER A 236 6.67 0.17 14.40
CA SER A 236 7.95 0.71 13.95
C SER A 236 8.35 0.14 12.60
N ILE A 237 8.75 1.00 11.67
CA ILE A 237 9.19 0.59 10.35
C ILE A 237 10.65 0.12 10.46
N PRO A 238 11.02 -1.06 9.93
CA PRO A 238 12.39 -1.53 9.92
C PRO A 238 13.36 -0.49 9.36
N GLN A 239 14.54 -0.38 9.92
CA GLN A 239 15.61 0.55 9.50
C GLN A 239 15.23 2.05 9.55
N SER A 240 14.07 2.41 10.10
CA SER A 240 13.69 3.81 10.31
C SER A 240 13.90 4.22 11.77
N HIS A 241 14.51 5.38 11.99
CA HIS A 241 14.72 5.89 13.36
C HIS A 241 13.44 6.38 14.03
N SER A 242 12.50 6.91 13.26
CA SER A 242 11.26 7.53 13.77
C SER A 242 10.02 7.22 12.94
N GLY A 243 10.17 6.49 11.85
CA GLY A 243 9.05 6.12 10.98
C GLY A 243 8.17 5.05 11.61
N VAL A 244 6.88 5.26 11.55
CA VAL A 244 5.87 4.30 12.02
C VAL A 244 4.79 4.10 10.96
N LEU A 245 4.28 2.89 10.91
CA LEU A 245 3.03 2.55 10.25
C LEU A 245 1.89 2.64 11.26
N VAL A 246 0.87 3.42 10.96
CA VAL A 246 -0.37 3.46 11.74
C VAL A 246 -1.55 3.12 10.85
N ILE A 247 -2.40 2.21 11.30
CA ILE A 247 -3.63 1.84 10.59
C ILE A 247 -4.82 2.23 11.48
N GLY A 248 -5.74 2.98 10.89
CA GLY A 248 -7.01 3.33 11.51
C GLY A 248 -8.20 2.77 10.74
N CYS A 249 -9.30 2.52 11.43
CA CYS A 249 -10.57 2.10 10.83
C CYS A 249 -11.67 3.08 11.25
N LEU A 250 -12.56 3.45 10.32
CA LEU A 250 -13.76 4.21 10.71
C LEU A 250 -14.66 3.32 11.58
N GLU A 251 -15.18 3.88 12.68
CA GLU A 251 -16.27 3.24 13.41
C GLU A 251 -17.50 3.09 12.50
N ARG A 252 -18.14 1.94 12.57
CA ARG A 252 -19.47 1.79 12.00
C ARG A 252 -20.40 2.66 12.83
N SER A 253 -20.93 3.73 12.25
CA SER A 253 -22.11 4.38 12.82
C SER A 253 -23.22 3.35 12.84
N GLY A 254 -23.63 2.92 14.04
CA GLY A 254 -24.70 1.97 14.29
C GLY A 254 -26.05 2.48 13.78
#